data_b5e2792d2ebf838ce10f712ef3f768d7
#
_entry.id   b5e2792d2ebf838ce10f712ef3f768d7
#
_cell.length_a   1.000
_cell.length_b   1.000
_cell.length_c   1.000
_cell.angle_alpha   90.00
_cell.angle_beta   90.00
_cell.angle_gamma   90.00
#
_symmetry.space_group_name_H-M   'P 1'
#
loop_
_entity.id
_entity.type
_entity.pdbx_description
1 polymer ?
#
loop_
_entity_poly.entity_id
_entity_poly.type
_entity_poly.pdbx_seq_one_letter_code
_entity_poly.pdbx_strand_id
1 'polypeptide(L)'
;MKCLLLTSFIVLALSFSLAAQEVDTVPIPVKDMQIKLKRSPLPSRIGTITFSTVELKPALVQAKINYWKTKATVGINANQASFSDNWKGGGVNSIAVGALLNHKAEYSKESYSYTSELILQYGKVKNKDQLQKKTSDRVYWDNKAAVQLSKNWYFFASLSFESQFDKGFSYSKDAQGNEVPKLLSKFMSPGYLTESMGFEYKPSKIFSTRIGTGTARQTFVLDTSIIKTNPKNFGVEKGKTVKNELAFQVVSNFEKEIMKNTILKAKYNMFIPYDDFGQIDHRLDIVATAKLNRFLNVSLTGVILYDKDMDLKVQRSQALALGASFTFPR
;
A
#
# COMPACT_ATOMS: atom_id res chain seq x y z
N MET A 1 10.54 15.61 -26.53
CA MET A 1 11.54 14.84 -25.79
C MET A 1 11.11 14.49 -24.35
N LYS A 2 10.40 15.34 -23.59
CA LYS A 2 10.02 15.05 -22.18
C LYS A 2 8.98 13.92 -22.00
N CYS A 3 8.08 13.70 -22.97
CA CYS A 3 7.12 12.56 -22.93
C CYS A 3 7.75 11.20 -23.23
N LEU A 4 8.83 11.15 -24.05
CA LEU A 4 9.49 9.89 -24.41
C LEU A 4 10.23 9.26 -23.22
N LEU A 5 10.78 10.07 -22.30
CA LEU A 5 11.46 9.58 -21.11
C LEU A 5 10.48 8.96 -20.09
N LEU A 6 9.29 9.55 -19.93
CA LEU A 6 8.27 9.03 -19.03
C LEU A 6 7.69 7.69 -19.52
N THR A 7 7.45 7.57 -20.83
CA THR A 7 6.98 6.33 -21.45
C THR A 7 8.03 5.22 -21.43
N SER A 8 9.31 5.54 -21.62
CA SER A 8 10.43 4.60 -21.47
C SER A 8 10.53 4.05 -20.06
N PHE A 9 10.32 4.88 -19.04
CA PHE A 9 10.43 4.48 -17.63
C PHE A 9 9.27 3.56 -17.20
N ILE A 10 8.04 3.85 -17.66
CA ILE A 10 6.86 3.00 -17.42
C ILE A 10 7.01 1.64 -18.11
N VAL A 11 7.53 1.61 -19.35
CA VAL A 11 7.78 0.37 -20.10
C VAL A 11 8.91 -0.44 -19.44
N LEU A 12 9.96 0.21 -18.93
CA LEU A 12 11.04 -0.47 -18.20
C LEU A 12 10.55 -1.06 -16.86
N ALA A 13 9.69 -0.35 -16.12
CA ALA A 13 9.10 -0.85 -14.88
C ALA A 13 8.14 -2.04 -15.12
N LEU A 14 7.40 -2.04 -16.22
CA LEU A 14 6.52 -3.14 -16.62
C LEU A 14 7.30 -4.36 -17.13
N SER A 15 8.45 -4.17 -17.78
CA SER A 15 9.28 -5.28 -18.26
C SER A 15 9.98 -6.05 -17.13
N PHE A 16 10.30 -5.42 -16.01
CA PHE A 16 10.83 -6.12 -14.83
C PHE A 16 9.79 -7.04 -14.15
N SER A 17 8.49 -6.79 -14.32
CA SER A 17 7.43 -7.63 -13.75
C SER A 17 7.22 -8.96 -14.50
N LEU A 18 7.69 -9.07 -15.74
CA LEU A 18 7.49 -10.24 -16.61
C LEU A 18 8.64 -11.26 -16.59
N ALA A 19 9.83 -10.88 -16.12
CA ALA A 19 11.03 -11.69 -16.24
C ALA A 19 11.37 -12.58 -15.05
N ALA A 20 10.60 -12.58 -13.96
CA ALA A 20 11.05 -13.13 -12.68
C ALA A 20 10.21 -14.28 -12.11
N GLN A 21 9.76 -15.21 -12.94
CA GLN A 21 9.35 -16.53 -12.45
C GLN A 21 10.54 -17.50 -12.53
N GLU A 22 11.49 -17.34 -11.64
CA GLU A 22 12.52 -18.33 -11.43
C GLU A 22 11.95 -19.47 -10.58
N VAL A 23 11.91 -20.66 -11.15
CA VAL A 23 11.42 -21.87 -10.49
C VAL A 23 12.60 -22.78 -10.24
N ASP A 24 13.02 -22.81 -8.99
CA ASP A 24 14.01 -23.76 -8.52
C ASP A 24 13.37 -25.11 -8.13
N THR A 25 14.04 -26.20 -8.45
CA THR A 25 13.61 -27.55 -8.08
C THR A 25 14.51 -28.07 -6.96
N VAL A 26 13.90 -28.37 -5.81
CA VAL A 26 14.60 -28.98 -4.68
C VAL A 26 14.20 -30.45 -4.57
N PRO A 27 15.16 -31.40 -4.57
CA PRO A 27 14.83 -32.81 -4.33
C PRO A 27 14.36 -32.99 -2.87
N ILE A 28 13.16 -33.55 -2.69
CA ILE A 28 12.63 -33.91 -1.38
C ILE A 28 13.09 -35.33 -1.06
N PRO A 29 13.89 -35.56 -0.02
CA PRO A 29 14.27 -36.91 0.38
C PRO A 29 13.04 -37.66 0.92
N VAL A 30 12.76 -38.83 0.34
CA VAL A 30 11.59 -39.69 0.68
C VAL A 30 11.83 -40.50 1.98
N LYS A 31 12.71 -40.05 2.87
CA LYS A 31 13.22 -40.85 4.00
C LYS A 31 12.19 -41.14 5.10
N ASP A 32 11.03 -40.47 5.11
CA ASP A 32 10.02 -40.57 6.19
C ASP A 32 8.60 -40.90 5.75
N MET A 33 8.41 -41.48 4.56
CA MET A 33 7.09 -41.96 4.16
C MET A 33 6.78 -43.33 4.81
N GLN A 34 5.96 -43.31 5.84
CA GLN A 34 5.36 -44.57 6.39
C GLN A 34 4.26 -45.06 5.45
N ILE A 35 4.53 -46.18 4.76
CA ILE A 35 3.52 -46.85 3.97
C ILE A 35 2.63 -47.68 4.93
N LYS A 36 1.40 -47.23 5.19
CA LYS A 36 0.39 -48.03 5.90
C LYS A 36 -0.20 -49.05 4.93
N LEU A 37 0.23 -50.30 5.07
CA LEU A 37 -0.37 -51.43 4.36
C LEU A 37 -1.80 -51.68 4.89
N LYS A 38 -2.81 -51.53 4.03
CA LYS A 38 -4.20 -51.87 4.33
C LYS A 38 -4.30 -53.40 4.30
N ARG A 39 -4.52 -54.05 5.47
CA ARG A 39 -4.72 -55.50 5.54
C ARG A 39 -6.04 -55.87 4.83
N SER A 40 -5.94 -56.62 3.74
CA SER A 40 -7.05 -57.32 3.13
C SER A 40 -7.17 -58.70 3.81
N PRO A 41 -8.38 -59.22 4.14
CA PRO A 41 -8.48 -60.59 4.66
C PRO A 41 -8.09 -61.55 3.56
N LEU A 42 -7.05 -62.34 3.80
CA LEU A 42 -6.54 -63.37 2.90
C LEU A 42 -7.45 -64.59 2.99
N PRO A 43 -7.88 -65.19 1.86
CA PRO A 43 -8.45 -66.53 1.88
C PRO A 43 -7.34 -67.53 2.20
N SER A 44 -7.66 -68.49 3.11
CA SER A 44 -6.75 -69.50 3.60
C SER A 44 -6.39 -70.51 2.51
N ARG A 45 -5.38 -70.26 1.71
CA ARG A 45 -4.65 -71.26 0.93
C ARG A 45 -3.16 -70.96 1.09
N ILE A 46 -2.48 -71.91 1.69
CA ILE A 46 -1.03 -71.89 1.91
C ILE A 46 -0.33 -72.07 0.55
N GLY A 47 0.04 -71.00 -0.06
CA GLY A 47 0.99 -70.98 -1.18
C GLY A 47 2.28 -70.29 -0.71
N THR A 48 3.42 -70.81 -1.14
CA THR A 48 4.74 -70.22 -0.85
C THR A 48 4.76 -68.79 -1.38
N ILE A 49 4.83 -67.81 -0.47
CA ILE A 49 4.94 -66.38 -0.83
C ILE A 49 6.42 -66.10 -1.05
N THR A 50 6.83 -65.97 -2.30
CA THR A 50 8.15 -65.46 -2.66
C THR A 50 8.15 -63.93 -2.59
N PHE A 51 8.87 -63.36 -1.62
CA PHE A 51 9.07 -61.90 -1.56
C PHE A 51 10.17 -61.54 -2.55
N SER A 52 9.84 -60.89 -3.66
CA SER A 52 10.85 -60.20 -4.45
C SER A 52 11.08 -58.84 -3.79
N THR A 53 12.35 -58.56 -3.45
CA THR A 53 12.74 -57.22 -3.03
C THR A 53 12.55 -56.25 -4.21
N VAL A 54 11.51 -55.49 -4.15
CA VAL A 54 11.36 -54.34 -5.06
C VAL A 54 12.24 -53.22 -4.56
N GLU A 55 13.36 -53.02 -5.23
CA GLU A 55 14.15 -51.81 -5.02
C GLU A 55 13.31 -50.59 -5.39
N LEU A 56 12.75 -49.92 -4.39
CA LEU A 56 12.10 -48.63 -4.55
C LEU A 56 13.18 -47.61 -4.83
N LYS A 57 13.43 -47.31 -6.10
CA LYS A 57 14.20 -46.14 -6.46
C LYS A 57 13.47 -44.90 -5.90
N PRO A 58 14.15 -44.08 -5.06
CA PRO A 58 13.50 -42.89 -4.54
C PRO A 58 13.08 -42.01 -5.72
N ALA A 59 11.79 -41.85 -5.90
CA ALA A 59 11.28 -40.87 -6.85
C ALA A 59 11.63 -39.49 -6.31
N LEU A 60 12.59 -38.82 -6.96
CA LEU A 60 12.89 -37.43 -6.68
C LEU A 60 11.66 -36.59 -7.08
N VAL A 61 10.83 -36.26 -6.11
CA VAL A 61 9.75 -35.31 -6.32
C VAL A 61 10.39 -33.94 -6.42
N GLN A 62 10.49 -33.41 -7.63
CA GLN A 62 10.93 -32.06 -7.85
C GLN A 62 9.82 -31.10 -7.42
N ALA A 63 9.93 -30.53 -6.23
CA ALA A 63 9.02 -29.50 -5.77
C ALA A 63 9.39 -28.17 -6.42
N LYS A 64 8.46 -27.59 -7.16
CA LYS A 64 8.59 -26.26 -7.75
C LYS A 64 8.47 -25.21 -6.64
N ILE A 65 9.57 -24.54 -6.28
CA ILE A 65 9.55 -23.48 -5.27
C ILE A 65 9.16 -22.17 -5.92
N ASN A 66 8.08 -21.57 -5.44
CA ASN A 66 7.70 -20.22 -5.83
C ASN A 66 8.20 -19.22 -4.79
N TYR A 67 9.18 -18.39 -5.17
CA TYR A 67 9.75 -17.35 -4.31
C TYR A 67 8.87 -16.10 -4.22
N TRP A 68 7.82 -16.02 -5.03
CA TRP A 68 6.86 -14.93 -5.02
C TRP A 68 5.67 -15.20 -4.11
N LYS A 69 5.31 -14.20 -3.32
CA LYS A 69 4.06 -14.15 -2.55
C LYS A 69 3.29 -12.91 -2.97
N THR A 70 2.12 -13.11 -3.54
CA THR A 70 1.26 -12.01 -3.97
C THR A 70 -0.01 -11.96 -3.12
N LYS A 71 -0.49 -10.77 -2.82
CA LYS A 71 -1.73 -10.55 -2.11
C LYS A 71 -2.42 -9.34 -2.73
N ALA A 72 -3.66 -9.53 -3.16
CA ALA A 72 -4.51 -8.44 -3.63
C ALA A 72 -5.74 -8.32 -2.71
N THR A 73 -6.03 -7.12 -2.24
CA THR A 73 -7.23 -6.81 -1.46
C THR A 73 -8.03 -5.75 -2.20
N VAL A 74 -9.27 -6.07 -2.52
CA VAL A 74 -10.25 -5.13 -3.08
C VAL A 74 -11.31 -4.87 -2.02
N GLY A 75 -11.60 -3.62 -1.75
CA GLY A 75 -12.59 -3.21 -0.76
C GLY A 75 -13.50 -2.12 -1.30
N ILE A 76 -14.75 -2.15 -0.87
CA ILE A 76 -15.72 -1.09 -1.04
C ILE A 76 -16.27 -0.73 0.33
N ASN A 77 -16.58 0.55 0.56
CA ASN A 77 -17.27 1.02 1.74
C ASN A 77 -18.40 1.96 1.37
N ALA A 78 -19.45 1.96 2.19
CA ALA A 78 -20.58 2.85 2.04
C ALA A 78 -21.12 3.27 3.40
N ASN A 79 -21.48 4.55 3.54
CA ASN A 79 -22.17 5.08 4.69
C ASN A 79 -23.34 5.91 4.18
N GLN A 80 -24.50 5.76 4.83
CA GLN A 80 -25.72 6.49 4.48
C GLN A 80 -26.41 7.00 5.74
N ALA A 81 -26.89 8.24 5.68
CA ALA A 81 -27.85 8.79 6.61
C ALA A 81 -29.09 9.28 5.82
N SER A 82 -30.28 8.90 6.26
CA SER A 82 -31.53 9.27 5.60
C SER A 82 -32.57 9.68 6.62
N PHE A 83 -33.23 10.81 6.39
CA PHE A 83 -34.25 11.38 7.25
C PHE A 83 -35.49 11.65 6.43
N SER A 84 -36.64 11.33 6.97
CA SER A 84 -37.94 11.68 6.35
C SER A 84 -38.24 13.17 6.51
N ASP A 85 -39.10 13.74 5.67
CA ASP A 85 -39.44 15.18 5.69
C ASP A 85 -40.13 15.61 6.98
N ASN A 86 -40.79 14.68 7.69
CA ASN A 86 -41.44 14.92 8.98
C ASN A 86 -40.55 14.64 10.21
N TRP A 87 -39.24 14.32 10.02
CA TRP A 87 -38.32 14.11 11.11
C TRP A 87 -37.99 15.41 11.82
N LYS A 88 -38.34 15.49 13.15
CA LYS A 88 -38.19 16.70 13.96
C LYS A 88 -36.84 16.84 14.65
N GLY A 89 -36.03 15.78 14.69
CA GLY A 89 -34.75 15.79 15.40
C GLY A 89 -33.58 16.42 14.61
N GLY A 90 -33.84 17.00 13.42
CA GLY A 90 -32.80 17.54 12.55
C GLY A 90 -31.97 16.43 11.88
N GLY A 91 -31.13 16.78 10.90
CA GLY A 91 -30.26 15.88 10.17
C GLY A 91 -30.20 16.27 8.69
N VAL A 92 -29.19 15.75 7.98
CA VAL A 92 -28.98 15.95 6.55
C VAL A 92 -28.83 14.60 5.88
N ASN A 93 -29.64 14.34 4.86
CA ASN A 93 -29.49 13.13 4.03
C ASN A 93 -28.11 13.14 3.38
N SER A 94 -27.38 12.05 3.54
CA SER A 94 -26.03 11.92 3.02
C SER A 94 -25.75 10.50 2.53
N ILE A 95 -24.93 10.38 1.52
CA ILE A 95 -24.37 9.12 1.06
C ILE A 95 -22.87 9.29 0.82
N ALA A 96 -22.06 8.40 1.36
CA ALA A 96 -20.63 8.33 1.09
C ALA A 96 -20.29 6.95 0.57
N VAL A 97 -19.49 6.90 -0.48
CA VAL A 97 -18.98 5.66 -1.07
C VAL A 97 -17.48 5.76 -1.27
N GLY A 98 -16.80 4.63 -1.11
CA GLY A 98 -15.36 4.55 -1.33
C GLY A 98 -14.94 3.17 -1.85
N ALA A 99 -13.82 3.15 -2.54
CA ALA A 99 -13.17 1.95 -3.05
C ALA A 99 -11.68 1.95 -2.68
N LEU A 100 -11.15 0.75 -2.45
CA LEU A 100 -9.75 0.48 -2.14
C LEU A 100 -9.28 -0.70 -2.97
N LEU A 101 -8.13 -0.56 -3.62
CA LEU A 101 -7.31 -1.66 -4.12
C LEU A 101 -5.95 -1.60 -3.43
N ASN A 102 -5.53 -2.70 -2.82
CA ASN A 102 -4.15 -2.90 -2.35
C ASN A 102 -3.61 -4.17 -2.98
N HIS A 103 -2.56 -4.05 -3.77
CA HIS A 103 -1.83 -5.17 -4.34
C HIS A 103 -0.41 -5.16 -3.80
N LYS A 104 0.01 -6.27 -3.18
CA LYS A 104 1.37 -6.46 -2.68
C LYS A 104 1.98 -7.71 -3.28
N ALA A 105 3.16 -7.58 -3.86
CA ALA A 105 3.99 -8.66 -4.36
C ALA A 105 5.33 -8.67 -3.60
N GLU A 106 5.70 -9.81 -3.05
CA GLU A 106 6.93 -10.01 -2.29
C GLU A 106 7.71 -11.16 -2.92
N TYR A 107 8.95 -10.90 -3.27
CA TYR A 107 9.93 -11.89 -3.67
C TYR A 107 10.97 -12.06 -2.58
N SER A 108 11.36 -13.29 -2.27
CA SER A 108 12.42 -13.59 -1.31
C SER A 108 13.15 -14.85 -1.71
N LYS A 109 14.44 -14.71 -2.02
CA LYS A 109 15.35 -15.82 -2.30
C LYS A 109 16.67 -15.53 -1.60
N GLU A 110 17.11 -16.45 -0.71
CA GLU A 110 18.35 -16.30 0.08
C GLU A 110 18.42 -14.95 0.81
N SER A 111 19.44 -14.14 0.49
CA SER A 111 19.64 -12.80 1.07
C SER A 111 18.93 -11.69 0.33
N TYR A 112 18.31 -11.96 -0.83
CA TYR A 112 17.67 -10.95 -1.66
C TYR A 112 16.17 -10.92 -1.44
N SER A 113 15.61 -9.72 -1.36
CA SER A 113 14.17 -9.52 -1.30
C SER A 113 13.75 -8.34 -2.15
N TYR A 114 12.56 -8.45 -2.74
CA TYR A 114 11.91 -7.35 -3.45
C TYR A 114 10.45 -7.28 -3.00
N THR A 115 9.97 -6.07 -2.79
CA THR A 115 8.57 -5.81 -2.42
C THR A 115 8.03 -4.71 -3.31
N SER A 116 6.89 -4.96 -3.93
CA SER A 116 6.11 -3.96 -4.66
C SER A 116 4.73 -3.85 -4.02
N GLU A 117 4.30 -2.64 -3.66
CA GLU A 117 2.97 -2.38 -3.10
C GLU A 117 2.29 -1.25 -3.86
N LEU A 118 1.12 -1.53 -4.41
CA LEU A 118 0.24 -0.57 -5.08
C LEU A 118 -1.01 -0.37 -4.24
N ILE A 119 -1.29 0.88 -3.86
CA ILE A 119 -2.50 1.28 -3.15
C ILE A 119 -3.25 2.31 -3.98
N LEU A 120 -4.48 1.99 -4.32
CA LEU A 120 -5.41 2.89 -5.00
C LEU A 120 -6.62 3.10 -4.08
N GLN A 121 -6.90 4.36 -3.75
CA GLN A 121 -8.04 4.74 -2.91
C GLN A 121 -8.82 5.84 -3.58
N TYR A 122 -10.14 5.72 -3.56
CA TYR A 122 -11.02 6.77 -4.05
C TYR A 122 -12.33 6.77 -3.29
N GLY A 123 -12.82 7.94 -2.90
CA GLY A 123 -14.08 8.06 -2.18
C GLY A 123 -14.67 9.43 -2.31
N LYS A 124 -16.00 9.47 -2.30
CA LYS A 124 -16.81 10.69 -2.37
C LYS A 124 -17.97 10.65 -1.39
N VAL A 125 -18.38 11.83 -0.96
CA VAL A 125 -19.60 12.06 -0.16
C VAL A 125 -20.48 13.07 -0.85
N LYS A 126 -21.79 12.82 -0.83
CA LYS A 126 -22.83 13.75 -1.27
C LYS A 126 -23.81 13.96 -0.12
N ASN A 127 -23.89 15.18 0.38
CA ASN A 127 -24.93 15.62 1.29
C ASN A 127 -26.06 16.28 0.49
N LYS A 128 -27.28 16.21 1.01
CA LYS A 128 -28.42 16.93 0.42
C LYS A 128 -28.08 18.42 0.32
N ASP A 129 -28.39 19.04 -0.82
CA ASP A 129 -28.20 20.47 -1.10
C ASP A 129 -26.76 21.00 -1.02
N GLN A 130 -25.75 20.10 -1.07
CA GLN A 130 -24.35 20.48 -1.13
C GLN A 130 -23.69 19.90 -2.37
N LEU A 131 -22.52 20.43 -2.76
CA LEU A 131 -21.68 19.84 -3.81
C LEU A 131 -21.13 18.49 -3.36
N GLN A 132 -20.90 17.60 -4.31
CA GLN A 132 -20.21 16.34 -4.03
C GLN A 132 -18.76 16.62 -3.64
N LYS A 133 -18.31 16.06 -2.52
CA LYS A 133 -16.97 16.28 -1.97
C LYS A 133 -16.16 14.99 -2.00
N LYS A 134 -14.89 15.11 -2.25
CA LYS A 134 -13.92 14.00 -2.21
C LYS A 134 -13.56 13.71 -0.74
N THR A 135 -13.60 12.43 -0.34
CA THR A 135 -13.27 11.98 1.02
C THR A 135 -11.93 11.28 1.09
N SER A 136 -11.54 10.59 0.00
CA SER A 136 -10.23 9.98 -0.15
C SER A 136 -9.86 9.95 -1.63
N ASP A 137 -8.57 10.10 -1.91
CA ASP A 137 -8.04 10.01 -3.28
C ASP A 137 -6.53 9.82 -3.19
N ARG A 138 -6.06 8.65 -3.54
CA ARG A 138 -4.65 8.32 -3.46
C ARG A 138 -4.27 7.29 -4.51
N VAL A 139 -3.19 7.57 -5.23
CA VAL A 139 -2.40 6.61 -5.99
C VAL A 139 -1.06 6.52 -5.30
N TYR A 140 -0.71 5.36 -4.77
CA TYR A 140 0.57 5.14 -4.11
C TYR A 140 1.19 3.84 -4.60
N TRP A 141 2.43 3.89 -5.05
CA TRP A 141 3.19 2.74 -5.51
C TRP A 141 4.59 2.78 -4.91
N ASP A 142 4.95 1.77 -4.11
CA ASP A 142 6.25 1.64 -3.43
C ASP A 142 6.94 0.36 -3.89
N ASN A 143 8.18 0.48 -4.35
CA ASN A 143 9.02 -0.62 -4.78
C ASN A 143 10.30 -0.59 -3.96
N LYS A 144 10.66 -1.72 -3.38
CA LYS A 144 11.85 -1.85 -2.57
C LYS A 144 12.59 -3.13 -2.91
N ALA A 145 13.85 -3.00 -3.28
CA ALA A 145 14.81 -4.09 -3.32
C ALA A 145 15.68 -4.02 -2.06
N ALA A 146 16.00 -5.16 -1.46
CA ALA A 146 16.86 -5.21 -0.29
C ALA A 146 17.74 -6.45 -0.26
N VAL A 147 18.94 -6.28 0.30
CA VAL A 147 19.92 -7.34 0.52
C VAL A 147 20.14 -7.47 2.02
N GLN A 148 20.02 -8.68 2.54
CA GLN A 148 20.24 -8.97 3.95
C GLN A 148 21.75 -8.93 4.27
N LEU A 149 22.13 -8.05 5.21
CA LEU A 149 23.49 -7.89 5.70
C LEU A 149 23.74 -8.72 6.97
N SER A 150 22.73 -8.80 7.83
CA SER A 150 22.75 -9.59 9.06
C SER A 150 21.34 -10.00 9.45
N LYS A 151 21.16 -10.69 10.59
CA LYS A 151 19.86 -11.22 11.05
C LYS A 151 18.71 -10.22 10.96
N ASN A 152 18.95 -8.95 11.28
CA ASN A 152 17.90 -7.91 11.37
C ASN A 152 18.18 -6.68 10.48
N TRP A 153 19.34 -6.62 9.82
CA TRP A 153 19.75 -5.48 9.03
C TRP A 153 19.82 -5.80 7.55
N TYR A 154 19.30 -4.89 6.76
CA TYR A 154 19.26 -4.97 5.31
C TYR A 154 19.79 -3.66 4.72
N PHE A 155 20.48 -3.73 3.60
CA PHE A 155 20.68 -2.58 2.73
C PHE A 155 19.53 -2.54 1.74
N PHE A 156 18.91 -1.38 1.53
CA PHE A 156 17.79 -1.24 0.61
C PHE A 156 17.98 -0.12 -0.40
N ALA A 157 17.34 -0.27 -1.55
CA ALA A 157 17.01 0.79 -2.50
C ALA A 157 15.52 0.74 -2.77
N SER A 158 14.86 1.90 -2.82
CA SER A 158 13.42 1.99 -3.06
C SER A 158 13.07 3.14 -3.99
N LEU A 159 11.97 2.96 -4.70
CA LEU A 159 11.34 3.96 -5.57
C LEU A 159 9.86 4.00 -5.21
N SER A 160 9.35 5.15 -4.79
CA SER A 160 7.93 5.33 -4.53
C SER A 160 7.34 6.48 -5.34
N PHE A 161 6.11 6.31 -5.76
CA PHE A 161 5.30 7.31 -6.43
C PHE A 161 4.02 7.55 -5.65
N GLU A 162 3.65 8.81 -5.41
CA GLU A 162 2.40 9.19 -4.79
C GLU A 162 1.74 10.33 -5.55
N SER A 163 0.43 10.21 -5.83
CA SER A 163 -0.40 11.27 -6.40
C SER A 163 -1.88 11.01 -6.08
N GLN A 164 -2.77 11.66 -6.79
CA GLN A 164 -4.22 11.51 -6.69
C GLN A 164 -4.84 11.38 -8.10
N PHE A 165 -6.06 10.83 -8.19
CA PHE A 165 -6.75 10.66 -9.48
C PHE A 165 -7.47 11.91 -9.95
N ASP A 166 -8.24 12.55 -9.02
CA ASP A 166 -9.24 13.52 -9.32
C ASP A 166 -8.90 14.90 -8.73
N LYS A 167 -9.59 15.92 -9.18
CA LYS A 167 -9.45 17.28 -8.65
C LYS A 167 -9.82 17.33 -7.17
N GLY A 168 -9.02 18.01 -6.38
CA GLY A 168 -9.27 18.34 -4.99
C GLY A 168 -9.69 19.81 -4.88
N PHE A 169 -10.74 20.08 -4.10
CA PHE A 169 -11.27 21.42 -3.91
C PHE A 169 -11.35 21.77 -2.43
N SER A 170 -11.09 23.05 -2.10
CA SER A 170 -11.65 23.68 -0.92
C SER A 170 -12.97 24.34 -1.25
N TYR A 171 -13.85 24.44 -0.27
CA TYR A 171 -15.17 24.98 -0.44
C TYR A 171 -15.33 26.21 0.46
N SER A 172 -15.70 27.35 -0.11
CA SER A 172 -16.08 28.56 0.60
C SER A 172 -17.54 28.89 0.30
N LYS A 173 -18.18 29.74 1.07
CA LYS A 173 -19.52 30.28 0.75
C LYS A 173 -19.36 31.65 0.12
N ASP A 174 -20.17 31.92 -0.91
CA ASP A 174 -20.35 33.27 -1.46
C ASP A 174 -21.26 34.13 -0.56
N ALA A 175 -21.49 35.38 -0.95
CA ALA A 175 -22.37 36.31 -0.23
C ALA A 175 -23.84 35.84 -0.20
N GLN A 176 -24.23 34.98 -1.12
CA GLN A 176 -25.58 34.39 -1.24
C GLN A 176 -25.70 33.04 -0.47
N GLY A 177 -24.59 32.55 0.14
CA GLY A 177 -24.56 31.32 0.89
C GLY A 177 -24.30 30.05 0.07
N ASN A 178 -24.08 30.16 -1.26
CA ASN A 178 -23.76 29.01 -2.13
C ASN A 178 -22.33 28.55 -1.96
N GLU A 179 -22.11 27.24 -2.08
CA GLU A 179 -20.74 26.65 -2.04
C GLU A 179 -19.97 26.99 -3.33
N VAL A 180 -18.83 27.64 -3.18
CA VAL A 180 -17.90 27.97 -4.27
C VAL A 180 -16.67 27.08 -4.16
N PRO A 181 -16.43 26.16 -5.12
CA PRO A 181 -15.26 25.30 -5.12
C PRO A 181 -14.01 26.05 -5.61
N LYS A 182 -12.91 25.96 -4.87
CA LYS A 182 -11.59 26.45 -5.28
C LYS A 182 -10.68 25.26 -5.49
N LEU A 183 -10.13 25.12 -6.70
CA LEU A 183 -9.21 24.02 -7.05
C LEU A 183 -7.93 24.11 -6.20
N LEU A 184 -7.61 23.05 -5.45
CA LEU A 184 -6.38 22.93 -4.65
C LEU A 184 -5.38 21.97 -5.23
N SER A 185 -5.85 20.91 -5.88
CA SER A 185 -5.00 19.82 -6.33
C SER A 185 -5.67 19.02 -7.45
N LYS A 186 -4.86 18.29 -8.23
CA LYS A 186 -5.30 17.31 -9.23
C LYS A 186 -4.20 16.30 -9.53
N PHE A 187 -4.44 15.34 -10.43
CA PHE A 187 -3.42 14.37 -10.84
C PHE A 187 -2.08 15.06 -11.20
N MET A 188 -0.97 14.58 -10.65
CA MET A 188 0.37 15.16 -10.79
C MET A 188 0.48 16.64 -10.37
N SER A 189 -0.42 17.07 -9.47
CA SER A 189 -0.42 18.44 -8.90
C SER A 189 -1.05 18.42 -7.50
N PRO A 190 -0.35 17.83 -6.47
CA PRO A 190 1.03 17.34 -6.53
C PRO A 190 1.14 15.89 -7.02
N GLY A 191 2.32 15.55 -7.55
CA GLY A 191 2.84 14.22 -7.69
C GLY A 191 4.20 14.13 -7.03
N TYR A 192 4.48 13.07 -6.28
CA TYR A 192 5.76 12.84 -5.61
C TYR A 192 6.42 11.59 -6.16
N LEU A 193 7.65 11.70 -6.62
CA LEU A 193 8.53 10.58 -6.90
C LEU A 193 9.65 10.63 -5.87
N THR A 194 9.84 9.55 -5.12
CA THR A 194 10.87 9.46 -4.08
C THR A 194 11.74 8.25 -4.31
N GLU A 195 13.02 8.50 -4.49
CA GLU A 195 14.08 7.50 -4.58
C GLU A 195 14.82 7.51 -3.26
N SER A 196 15.05 6.34 -2.65
CA SER A 196 15.73 6.27 -1.36
C SER A 196 16.62 5.05 -1.28
N MET A 197 17.83 5.23 -0.73
CA MET A 197 18.74 4.15 -0.39
C MET A 197 19.28 4.31 1.02
N GLY A 198 19.57 3.20 1.67
CA GLY A 198 20.06 3.21 3.03
C GLY A 198 19.90 1.87 3.73
N PHE A 199 19.66 1.89 5.02
CA PHE A 199 19.58 0.69 5.85
C PHE A 199 18.17 0.49 6.40
N GLU A 200 17.71 -0.77 6.40
CA GLU A 200 16.46 -1.18 7.04
C GLU A 200 16.78 -2.06 8.24
N TYR A 201 16.23 -1.71 9.39
CA TYR A 201 16.23 -2.53 10.59
C TYR A 201 14.87 -3.21 10.72
N LYS A 202 14.86 -4.54 10.71
CA LYS A 202 13.66 -5.38 10.77
C LYS A 202 13.82 -6.47 11.83
N PRO A 203 13.62 -6.14 13.11
CA PRO A 203 13.78 -7.09 14.23
C PRO A 203 12.69 -8.16 14.26
N SER A 204 11.54 -7.91 13.66
CA SER A 204 10.39 -8.82 13.65
C SER A 204 9.52 -8.63 12.41
N LYS A 205 8.51 -9.49 12.26
CA LYS A 205 7.47 -9.31 11.23
C LYS A 205 6.48 -8.18 11.55
N ILE A 206 6.48 -7.69 12.79
CA ILE A 206 5.55 -6.67 13.29
C ILE A 206 6.08 -5.26 13.03
N PHE A 207 7.39 -5.08 13.05
CA PHE A 207 8.02 -3.77 12.99
C PHE A 207 9.20 -3.78 12.03
N SER A 208 9.31 -2.71 11.25
CA SER A 208 10.51 -2.38 10.47
C SER A 208 10.70 -0.87 10.38
N THR A 209 11.94 -0.42 10.32
CA THR A 209 12.28 0.97 10.06
C THR A 209 13.34 1.07 8.98
N ARG A 210 13.11 1.91 7.98
CA ARG A 210 14.04 2.25 6.90
C ARG A 210 14.68 3.60 7.22
N ILE A 211 15.96 3.69 7.13
CA ILE A 211 16.77 4.89 7.32
C ILE A 211 17.43 5.18 5.98
N GLY A 212 16.83 6.08 5.21
CA GLY A 212 17.30 6.53 3.90
C GLY A 212 18.27 7.68 4.07
N THR A 213 19.56 7.41 4.00
CA THR A 213 20.61 8.43 4.05
C THR A 213 20.82 9.13 2.71
N GLY A 214 20.50 8.45 1.61
CA GLY A 214 20.47 9.00 0.25
C GLY A 214 19.04 8.96 -0.29
N THR A 215 18.26 9.99 0.01
CA THR A 215 16.88 10.13 -0.50
C THR A 215 16.78 11.34 -1.39
N ALA A 216 16.21 11.16 -2.59
CA ALA A 216 15.84 12.24 -3.52
C ALA A 216 14.31 12.23 -3.66
N ARG A 217 13.69 13.41 -3.58
CA ARG A 217 12.26 13.61 -3.83
C ARG A 217 12.05 14.64 -4.93
N GLN A 218 11.30 14.24 -5.97
CA GLN A 218 10.81 15.16 -6.99
C GLN A 218 9.33 15.44 -6.74
N THR A 219 9.00 16.70 -6.45
CA THR A 219 7.63 17.18 -6.32
C THR A 219 7.18 17.81 -7.63
N PHE A 220 6.15 17.27 -8.26
CA PHE A 220 5.59 17.74 -9.51
C PHE A 220 4.32 18.53 -9.28
N VAL A 221 4.20 19.69 -9.92
CA VAL A 221 2.96 20.47 -10.05
C VAL A 221 2.80 20.84 -11.52
N LEU A 222 2.15 19.92 -12.28
CA LEU A 222 2.02 20.09 -13.73
C LEU A 222 0.95 21.11 -14.13
N ASP A 223 -0.04 21.36 -13.25
CA ASP A 223 -1.02 22.43 -13.46
C ASP A 223 -0.60 23.69 -12.71
N THR A 224 0.03 24.60 -13.42
CA THR A 224 0.49 25.89 -12.85
C THR A 224 -0.65 26.80 -12.44
N SER A 225 -1.92 26.54 -12.82
CA SER A 225 -3.06 27.34 -12.39
C SER A 225 -3.38 27.18 -10.89
N ILE A 226 -2.95 26.11 -10.27
CA ILE A 226 -3.15 25.79 -8.86
C ILE A 226 -2.53 26.86 -7.95
N ILE A 227 -1.43 27.50 -8.37
CA ILE A 227 -0.79 28.56 -7.57
C ILE A 227 -1.73 29.74 -7.26
N LYS A 228 -2.76 29.95 -8.08
CA LYS A 228 -3.76 31.03 -7.87
C LYS A 228 -4.63 30.74 -6.64
N THR A 229 -4.86 29.48 -6.31
CA THR A 229 -5.73 29.03 -5.22
C THR A 229 -4.97 28.40 -4.07
N ASN A 230 -3.77 27.89 -4.34
CA ASN A 230 -2.81 27.39 -3.37
C ASN A 230 -1.45 28.08 -3.58
N PRO A 231 -1.19 29.25 -2.95
CA PRO A 231 0.04 30.03 -3.17
C PRO A 231 1.31 29.30 -2.75
N LYS A 232 1.23 28.37 -1.78
CA LYS A 232 2.38 27.55 -1.37
C LYS A 232 2.78 26.55 -2.46
N ASN A 233 1.83 26.14 -3.32
CA ASN A 233 2.07 25.34 -4.52
C ASN A 233 2.90 24.07 -4.24
N PHE A 234 2.72 23.47 -3.05
CA PHE A 234 3.48 22.29 -2.59
C PHE A 234 5.01 22.48 -2.62
N GLY A 235 5.48 23.68 -2.34
CA GLY A 235 6.90 24.04 -2.36
C GLY A 235 7.50 24.27 -3.74
N VAL A 236 6.75 24.08 -4.82
CA VAL A 236 7.23 24.32 -6.19
C VAL A 236 7.15 25.83 -6.51
N GLU A 237 8.28 26.43 -6.87
CA GLU A 237 8.38 27.85 -7.18
C GLU A 237 7.44 28.27 -8.32
N LYS A 238 6.97 29.51 -8.26
CA LYS A 238 6.14 30.10 -9.32
C LYS A 238 6.84 30.04 -10.68
N GLY A 239 6.13 29.48 -11.68
CA GLY A 239 6.66 29.30 -13.04
C GLY A 239 7.46 28.02 -13.25
N LYS A 240 7.76 27.27 -12.19
CA LYS A 240 8.33 25.92 -12.28
C LYS A 240 7.23 24.86 -12.14
N THR A 241 7.53 23.66 -12.57
CA THR A 241 6.62 22.49 -12.49
C THR A 241 7.21 21.36 -11.64
N VAL A 242 8.46 21.50 -11.20
CA VAL A 242 9.18 20.47 -10.43
C VAL A 242 10.04 21.14 -9.37
N LYS A 243 10.03 20.58 -8.16
CA LYS A 243 11.00 20.84 -7.08
C LYS A 243 11.79 19.55 -6.85
N ASN A 244 13.11 19.63 -6.75
CA ASN A 244 13.98 18.51 -6.40
C ASN A 244 14.58 18.76 -5.02
N GLU A 245 14.56 17.73 -4.17
CA GLU A 245 15.07 17.79 -2.82
C GLU A 245 15.92 16.57 -2.53
N LEU A 246 17.06 16.77 -1.87
CA LEU A 246 17.86 15.69 -1.28
C LEU A 246 17.62 15.70 0.23
N ALA A 247 17.46 14.53 0.83
CA ALA A 247 17.03 14.44 2.21
C ALA A 247 17.55 13.21 2.95
N PHE A 248 17.45 13.29 4.27
CA PHE A 248 17.40 12.13 5.15
C PHE A 248 15.95 11.73 5.37
N GLN A 249 15.66 10.43 5.28
CA GLN A 249 14.31 9.91 5.45
C GLN A 249 14.27 8.77 6.46
N VAL A 250 13.25 8.76 7.31
CA VAL A 250 12.93 7.61 8.16
C VAL A 250 11.51 7.14 7.85
N VAL A 251 11.36 5.86 7.49
CA VAL A 251 10.04 5.24 7.29
C VAL A 251 9.90 4.04 8.22
N SER A 252 9.02 4.16 9.22
CA SER A 252 8.74 3.08 10.16
C SER A 252 7.37 2.47 9.89
N ASN A 253 7.30 1.15 9.86
CA ASN A 253 6.07 0.39 9.66
C ASN A 253 5.82 -0.50 10.86
N PHE A 254 4.57 -0.52 11.31
CA PHE A 254 4.07 -1.39 12.36
C PHE A 254 2.80 -2.07 11.88
N GLU A 255 2.71 -3.40 11.98
CA GLU A 255 1.51 -4.17 11.66
C GLU A 255 1.37 -5.31 12.69
N LYS A 256 0.28 -5.29 13.46
CA LYS A 256 0.02 -6.30 14.48
C LYS A 256 -1.48 -6.57 14.62
N GLU A 257 -1.84 -7.82 14.81
CA GLU A 257 -3.16 -8.19 15.34
C GLU A 257 -3.19 -7.86 16.83
N ILE A 258 -3.93 -6.80 17.19
CA ILE A 258 -4.01 -6.28 18.58
C ILE A 258 -5.11 -6.95 19.40
N MET A 259 -6.14 -7.47 18.72
CA MET A 259 -7.23 -8.27 19.28
C MET A 259 -7.67 -9.29 18.23
N LYS A 260 -8.38 -10.33 18.62
CA LYS A 260 -8.94 -11.32 17.71
C LYS A 260 -9.68 -10.64 16.55
N ASN A 261 -9.27 -10.91 15.32
CA ASN A 261 -9.80 -10.32 14.08
C ASN A 261 -9.57 -8.80 13.92
N THR A 262 -8.73 -8.17 14.75
CA THR A 262 -8.48 -6.74 14.67
C THR A 262 -7.00 -6.46 14.43
N ILE A 263 -6.69 -5.90 13.26
CA ILE A 263 -5.34 -5.58 12.83
C ILE A 263 -5.13 -4.07 12.91
N LEU A 264 -4.05 -3.67 13.58
CA LEU A 264 -3.56 -2.29 13.59
C LEU A 264 -2.34 -2.19 12.67
N LYS A 265 -2.40 -1.25 11.74
CA LYS A 265 -1.26 -0.84 10.90
C LYS A 265 -0.95 0.62 11.18
N ALA A 266 0.32 0.94 11.33
CA ALA A 266 0.79 2.31 11.41
C ALA A 266 2.02 2.47 10.51
N LYS A 267 2.06 3.57 9.77
CA LYS A 267 3.20 3.96 8.95
C LYS A 267 3.57 5.38 9.29
N TYR A 268 4.78 5.57 9.79
CA TYR A 268 5.35 6.88 10.05
C TYR A 268 6.42 7.18 9.01
N ASN A 269 6.37 8.37 8.44
CA ASN A 269 7.35 8.90 7.51
C ASN A 269 7.83 10.26 8.01
N MET A 270 9.13 10.40 8.15
CA MET A 270 9.83 11.64 8.45
C MET A 270 10.79 11.94 7.30
N PHE A 271 10.73 13.15 6.77
CA PHE A 271 11.58 13.61 5.67
C PHE A 271 12.26 14.91 6.09
N ILE A 272 13.58 14.95 6.03
CA ILE A 272 14.42 16.08 6.46
C ILE A 272 15.27 16.50 5.26
N PRO A 273 14.90 17.60 4.56
CA PRO A 273 15.71 18.13 3.48
C PRO A 273 17.12 18.53 3.97
N TYR A 274 18.15 18.24 3.18
CA TYR A 274 19.53 18.61 3.53
C TYR A 274 19.84 20.09 3.35
N ASP A 275 19.06 20.79 2.54
CA ASP A 275 19.18 22.24 2.30
C ASP A 275 18.49 23.09 3.38
N ASP A 276 17.48 22.54 4.07
CA ASP A 276 16.81 23.22 5.19
C ASP A 276 16.36 22.24 6.28
N PHE A 277 17.20 22.01 7.27
CA PHE A 277 16.87 21.18 8.43
C PHE A 277 15.70 21.71 9.29
N GLY A 278 15.24 22.93 9.04
CA GLY A 278 14.05 23.50 9.68
C GLY A 278 12.73 23.08 9.02
N GLN A 279 12.78 22.45 7.85
CA GLN A 279 11.61 21.99 7.09
C GLN A 279 11.45 20.47 7.20
N ILE A 280 11.17 19.99 8.40
CA ILE A 280 10.94 18.57 8.63
C ILE A 280 9.48 18.25 8.34
N ASP A 281 9.25 17.33 7.39
CA ASP A 281 7.92 16.79 7.11
C ASP A 281 7.68 15.55 7.97
N HIS A 282 6.50 15.48 8.56
CA HIS A 282 6.04 14.34 9.35
C HIS A 282 4.70 13.85 8.82
N ARG A 283 4.59 12.55 8.57
CA ARG A 283 3.33 11.91 8.22
C ARG A 283 3.16 10.63 9.01
N LEU A 284 2.01 10.48 9.66
CA LEU A 284 1.59 9.28 10.36
C LEU A 284 0.25 8.82 9.78
N ASP A 285 0.26 7.66 9.15
CA ASP A 285 -0.94 6.95 8.69
C ASP A 285 -1.24 5.81 9.67
N ILE A 286 -2.47 5.74 10.20
CA ILE A 286 -2.93 4.70 11.11
C ILE A 286 -4.18 4.06 10.52
N VAL A 287 -4.25 2.74 10.50
CA VAL A 287 -5.42 1.97 10.06
C VAL A 287 -5.69 0.85 11.06
N ALA A 288 -6.82 0.91 11.72
CA ALA A 288 -7.35 -0.19 12.52
C ALA A 288 -8.49 -0.86 11.76
N THR A 289 -8.39 -2.16 11.51
CA THR A 289 -9.41 -2.93 10.79
C THR A 289 -9.89 -4.09 11.63
N ALA A 290 -11.17 -4.08 11.99
CA ALA A 290 -11.86 -5.17 12.67
C ALA A 290 -12.70 -5.97 11.66
N LYS A 291 -12.40 -7.26 11.50
CA LYS A 291 -13.14 -8.18 10.64
C LYS A 291 -14.36 -8.71 11.39
N LEU A 292 -15.56 -8.42 10.90
CA LEU A 292 -16.82 -8.94 11.43
C LEU A 292 -17.08 -10.36 10.94
N ASN A 293 -16.76 -10.62 9.67
CA ASN A 293 -16.79 -11.95 9.05
C ASN A 293 -15.77 -12.02 7.91
N ARG A 294 -15.89 -13.04 7.03
CA ARG A 294 -14.95 -13.23 5.89
C ARG A 294 -14.99 -12.10 4.84
N PHE A 295 -16.03 -11.28 4.82
CA PHE A 295 -16.24 -10.20 3.85
C PHE A 295 -16.34 -8.84 4.52
N LEU A 296 -17.14 -8.74 5.59
CA LEU A 296 -17.45 -7.48 6.26
C LEU A 296 -16.38 -7.09 7.26
N ASN A 297 -16.04 -5.82 7.26
CA ASN A 297 -15.10 -5.22 8.19
C ASN A 297 -15.52 -3.81 8.57
N VAL A 298 -15.04 -3.36 9.73
CA VAL A 298 -15.07 -1.96 10.14
C VAL A 298 -13.64 -1.48 10.15
N SER A 299 -13.38 -0.33 9.52
CA SER A 299 -12.07 0.30 9.48
C SER A 299 -12.12 1.72 10.04
N LEU A 300 -11.17 2.02 10.93
CA LEU A 300 -10.86 3.36 11.39
C LEU A 300 -9.52 3.75 10.77
N THR A 301 -9.52 4.81 9.98
CA THR A 301 -8.31 5.38 9.38
C THR A 301 -8.02 6.73 9.98
N GLY A 302 -6.75 7.03 10.22
CA GLY A 302 -6.29 8.33 10.68
C GLY A 302 -5.04 8.73 9.92
N VAL A 303 -4.94 10.01 9.54
CA VAL A 303 -3.74 10.61 8.96
C VAL A 303 -3.41 11.87 9.74
N ILE A 304 -2.17 12.01 10.16
CA ILE A 304 -1.61 13.21 10.73
C ILE A 304 -0.45 13.63 9.83
N LEU A 305 -0.49 14.86 9.34
CA LEU A 305 0.51 15.40 8.41
C LEU A 305 0.94 16.78 8.86
N TYR A 306 2.24 17.00 8.91
CA TYR A 306 2.87 18.30 9.02
C TYR A 306 3.89 18.44 7.91
N ASP A 307 3.69 19.43 7.05
CA ASP A 307 4.53 19.75 5.91
C ASP A 307 4.39 21.26 5.67
N LYS A 308 5.50 21.98 5.88
CA LYS A 308 5.53 23.45 5.76
C LYS A 308 5.26 23.94 4.34
N ASP A 309 5.56 23.13 3.34
CA ASP A 309 5.29 23.42 1.94
C ASP A 309 3.79 23.35 1.61
N MET A 310 3.03 22.63 2.42
CA MET A 310 1.57 22.54 2.30
C MET A 310 0.86 23.52 3.25
N ASP A 311 1.14 23.44 4.55
CA ASP A 311 0.54 24.32 5.57
C ASP A 311 1.47 24.44 6.78
N LEU A 312 1.38 25.58 7.50
CA LEU A 312 2.11 25.82 8.75
C LEU A 312 1.47 25.11 9.96
N LYS A 313 0.28 24.53 9.78
CA LYS A 313 -0.46 23.84 10.83
C LYS A 313 -0.51 22.35 10.55
N VAL A 314 -0.57 21.57 11.63
CA VAL A 314 -0.78 20.14 11.55
C VAL A 314 -2.14 19.83 10.92
N GLN A 315 -2.14 19.08 9.84
CA GLN A 315 -3.32 18.61 9.15
C GLN A 315 -3.73 17.24 9.71
N ARG A 316 -5.03 17.01 9.88
CA ARG A 316 -5.59 15.75 10.38
C ARG A 316 -6.75 15.31 9.51
N SER A 317 -6.81 14.00 9.27
CA SER A 317 -7.95 13.37 8.64
C SER A 317 -8.31 12.10 9.42
N GLN A 318 -9.59 11.85 9.61
CA GLN A 318 -10.09 10.64 10.25
C GLN A 318 -11.34 10.16 9.50
N ALA A 319 -11.45 8.83 9.33
CA ALA A 319 -12.65 8.22 8.76
C ALA A 319 -12.94 6.89 9.44
N LEU A 320 -14.21 6.67 9.77
CA LEU A 320 -14.75 5.40 10.23
C LEU A 320 -15.67 4.87 9.11
N ALA A 321 -15.44 3.65 8.66
CA ALA A 321 -16.18 3.08 7.55
C ALA A 321 -16.57 1.61 7.82
N LEU A 322 -17.80 1.27 7.46
CA LEU A 322 -18.25 -0.10 7.29
C LEU A 322 -18.01 -0.49 5.82
N GLY A 323 -17.36 -1.61 5.60
CA GLY A 323 -16.99 -2.03 4.25
C GLY A 323 -17.05 -3.52 4.04
N ALA A 324 -16.97 -3.90 2.77
CA ALA A 324 -16.73 -5.26 2.34
C ALA A 324 -15.36 -5.34 1.65
N SER A 325 -14.56 -6.34 1.98
CA SER A 325 -13.27 -6.55 1.33
C SER A 325 -13.04 -8.01 1.00
N PHE A 326 -12.35 -8.23 -0.13
CA PHE A 326 -11.94 -9.53 -0.63
C PHE A 326 -10.43 -9.54 -0.77
N THR A 327 -9.80 -10.59 -0.26
CA THR A 327 -8.35 -10.77 -0.36
C THR A 327 -8.03 -12.04 -1.14
N PHE A 328 -7.13 -11.92 -2.12
CA PHE A 328 -6.64 -13.00 -2.99
C PHE A 328 -5.11 -13.11 -2.87
N PRO A 329 -4.49 -14.32 -2.94
CA PRO A 329 -5.17 -15.60 -2.75
C PRO A 329 -5.80 -15.69 -1.35
N ARG A 330 -6.76 -16.57 -1.23
CA ARG A 330 -7.49 -16.81 0.03
C ARG A 330 -6.70 -17.66 0.99
#